data_7c8de0cc11a1d81fc951da8248c18d0f
#
_entry.id   7c8de0cc11a1d81fc951da8248c18d0f
#
_cell.length_a   1.000
_cell.length_b   1.000
_cell.length_c   1.000
_cell.angle_alpha   90.00
_cell.angle_beta   90.00
_cell.angle_gamma   90.00
#
_symmetry.space_group_name_H-M   'P 1'
#
loop_
_entity.id
_entity.type
_entity.pdbx_description
1 polymer ?
#
loop_
_entity_poly.entity_id
_entity_poly.type
_entity_poly.pdbx_seq_one_letter_code
_entity_poly.pdbx_strand_id
1 'polypeptide(L)'
;HNILASGYAGAIGGTNLQGETVLGIETVTSASDIPEGSYDMVLVCTPASSNIELLRQCAAKGIRAAFVTSAGYGEAGDAGVIAERELVATARELGILLAGPNGQGVVSTPSQMCAQIVAPYPPAGRIGVASQSGNFVSSFLNWSRATGIGISRAVSAGNAAAVGVADYLEFFATDPLTDVGLAYVEGIVDGRRLMNRLSKVSQDKPLVLVKGG
;
A
#
# COMPACT_ATOMS: atom_id res chain seq x y z
N HIS A 1 11.10 -1.61 10.90
CA HIS A 1 12.03 -0.51 11.12
C HIS A 1 11.41 0.84 10.70
N ASN A 2 11.00 1.02 9.46
CA ASN A 2 10.56 2.31 8.93
C ASN A 2 9.34 2.89 9.67
N ILE A 3 8.38 2.07 10.09
CA ILE A 3 7.21 2.51 10.86
C ILE A 3 7.64 3.07 12.22
N LEU A 4 8.58 2.40 12.89
CA LEU A 4 9.13 2.88 14.17
C LEU A 4 9.94 4.18 13.99
N ALA A 5 10.79 4.21 12.95
CA ALA A 5 11.64 5.35 12.67
C ALA A 5 10.88 6.62 12.23
N SER A 6 9.66 6.47 11.70
CA SER A 6 8.82 7.61 11.30
C SER A 6 8.06 8.26 12.46
N GLY A 7 8.10 7.68 13.66
CA GLY A 7 7.41 8.20 14.83
C GLY A 7 5.91 7.87 14.89
N TYR A 8 5.48 6.80 14.21
CA TYR A 8 4.10 6.35 14.25
C TYR A 8 3.65 6.07 15.69
N ALA A 9 2.57 6.69 16.12
CA ALA A 9 2.05 6.61 17.48
C ALA A 9 1.00 5.51 17.69
N GLY A 10 0.56 4.84 16.62
CA GLY A 10 -0.41 3.75 16.70
C GLY A 10 0.22 2.43 17.20
N ALA A 11 -0.61 1.46 17.49
CA ALA A 11 -0.18 0.14 17.88
C ALA A 11 0.55 -0.57 16.72
N ILE A 12 1.69 -1.20 17.02
CA ILE A 12 2.47 -2.00 16.08
C ILE A 12 2.62 -3.39 16.68
N GLY A 13 2.20 -4.41 15.95
CA GLY A 13 2.45 -5.81 16.27
C GLY A 13 3.14 -6.52 15.13
N GLY A 14 3.62 -7.71 15.38
CA GLY A 14 4.27 -8.53 14.37
C GLY A 14 4.01 -10.01 14.55
N THR A 15 4.13 -10.75 13.47
CA THR A 15 4.18 -12.21 13.48
C THR A 15 5.54 -12.69 13.04
N ASN A 16 6.08 -13.70 13.71
CA ASN A 16 7.34 -14.35 13.39
C ASN A 16 7.22 -15.82 13.75
N LEU A 17 7.62 -16.73 12.88
CA LEU A 17 7.50 -18.18 13.11
C LEU A 17 8.13 -18.68 14.41
N GLN A 18 9.14 -17.99 14.91
CA GLN A 18 9.83 -18.30 16.16
C GLN A 18 9.26 -17.57 17.38
N GLY A 19 8.36 -16.59 17.19
CA GLY A 19 7.84 -15.73 18.26
C GLY A 19 8.93 -14.85 18.92
N GLU A 20 10.00 -14.53 18.18
CA GLU A 20 11.11 -13.73 18.70
C GLU A 20 10.75 -12.25 18.76
N THR A 21 11.34 -11.53 19.71
CA THR A 21 11.25 -10.07 19.77
C THR A 21 12.01 -9.44 18.58
N VAL A 22 11.33 -8.65 17.76
CA VAL A 22 11.90 -7.97 16.61
C VAL A 22 11.88 -6.46 16.83
N LEU A 23 13.02 -5.80 16.84
CA LEU A 23 13.15 -4.34 17.06
C LEU A 23 12.43 -3.84 18.33
N GLY A 24 12.43 -4.63 19.38
CA GLY A 24 11.75 -4.31 20.64
C GLY A 24 10.26 -4.59 20.67
N ILE A 25 9.70 -5.15 19.58
CA ILE A 25 8.30 -5.57 19.50
C ILE A 25 8.22 -7.08 19.78
N GLU A 26 7.46 -7.47 20.79
CA GLU A 26 7.12 -8.87 21.01
C GLU A 26 6.24 -9.35 19.86
N THR A 27 6.61 -10.48 19.24
CA THR A 27 5.85 -11.06 18.14
C THR A 27 5.10 -12.31 18.58
N VAL A 28 4.01 -12.62 17.88
CA VAL A 28 3.31 -13.89 18.01
C VAL A 28 3.65 -14.83 16.87
N THR A 29 3.47 -16.13 17.04
CA THR A 29 3.84 -17.13 16.02
C THR A 29 2.87 -17.21 14.85
N SER A 30 1.63 -16.76 15.06
CA SER A 30 0.55 -16.77 14.05
C SER A 30 -0.31 -15.51 14.17
N ALA A 31 -0.87 -15.06 13.05
CA ALA A 31 -1.88 -14.00 13.08
C ALA A 31 -3.15 -14.42 13.88
N SER A 32 -3.39 -15.71 14.03
CA SER A 32 -4.45 -16.23 14.90
C SER A 32 -4.25 -15.95 16.39
N ASP A 33 -3.03 -15.65 16.81
CA ASP A 33 -2.69 -15.36 18.22
C ASP A 33 -2.82 -13.86 18.54
N ILE A 34 -3.04 -13.01 17.53
CA ILE A 34 -3.26 -11.57 17.71
C ILE A 34 -4.57 -11.35 18.46
N PRO A 35 -4.63 -10.44 19.45
CA PRO A 35 -5.90 -10.08 20.09
C PRO A 35 -6.88 -9.47 19.07
N GLU A 36 -8.15 -9.82 19.16
CA GLU A 36 -9.19 -9.31 18.27
C GLU A 36 -9.35 -7.78 18.43
N GLY A 37 -9.51 -7.08 17.28
CA GLY A 37 -9.71 -5.63 17.26
C GLY A 37 -8.47 -4.79 17.59
N SER A 38 -7.28 -5.40 17.72
CA SER A 38 -6.06 -4.67 18.09
C SER A 38 -5.45 -3.87 16.94
N TYR A 39 -5.71 -4.25 15.70
CA TYR A 39 -5.12 -3.65 14.51
C TYR A 39 -6.13 -3.50 13.39
N ASP A 40 -5.99 -2.42 12.60
CA ASP A 40 -6.87 -2.11 11.47
C ASP A 40 -6.32 -2.62 10.14
N MET A 41 -5.00 -2.71 10.04
CA MET A 41 -4.28 -3.02 8.78
C MET A 41 -3.14 -4.01 9.02
N VAL A 42 -2.91 -4.87 8.03
CA VAL A 42 -1.72 -5.74 7.96
C VAL A 42 -0.83 -5.37 6.77
N LEU A 43 0.49 -5.29 7.00
CA LEU A 43 1.51 -5.29 5.97
C LEU A 43 2.01 -6.72 5.79
N VAL A 44 1.70 -7.33 4.65
CA VAL A 44 2.00 -8.73 4.34
C VAL A 44 3.34 -8.82 3.62
N CYS A 45 4.33 -9.42 4.28
CA CYS A 45 5.68 -9.63 3.76
C CYS A 45 6.05 -11.12 3.67
N THR A 46 5.06 -12.00 3.71
CA THR A 46 5.22 -13.46 3.65
C THR A 46 5.24 -13.97 2.20
N PRO A 47 5.72 -15.19 1.91
CA PRO A 47 5.64 -15.77 0.58
C PRO A 47 4.21 -15.84 0.06
N ALA A 48 4.01 -15.65 -1.25
CA ALA A 48 2.69 -15.62 -1.90
C ALA A 48 1.80 -16.82 -1.54
N SER A 49 2.38 -18.01 -1.41
CA SER A 49 1.67 -19.25 -1.07
C SER A 49 1.00 -19.26 0.31
N SER A 50 1.42 -18.39 1.23
CA SER A 50 0.86 -18.32 2.59
C SER A 50 -0.14 -17.17 2.76
N ASN A 51 -0.25 -16.27 1.80
CA ASN A 51 -0.98 -15.01 1.98
C ASN A 51 -2.50 -15.21 2.14
N ILE A 52 -3.09 -16.17 1.44
CA ILE A 52 -4.53 -16.43 1.52
C ILE A 52 -4.93 -16.86 2.94
N GLU A 53 -4.18 -17.80 3.52
CA GLU A 53 -4.45 -18.24 4.88
C GLU A 53 -4.19 -17.12 5.89
N LEU A 54 -3.13 -16.35 5.70
CA LEU A 54 -2.84 -15.17 6.53
C LEU A 54 -3.99 -14.15 6.48
N LEU A 55 -4.56 -13.87 5.30
CA LEU A 55 -5.70 -12.96 5.19
C LEU A 55 -6.93 -13.49 5.95
N ARG A 56 -7.20 -14.81 5.91
CA ARG A 56 -8.30 -15.42 6.70
C ARG A 56 -8.09 -15.21 8.18
N GLN A 57 -6.88 -15.48 8.69
CA GLN A 57 -6.52 -15.26 10.09
C GLN A 57 -6.68 -13.78 10.48
N CYS A 58 -6.16 -12.86 9.66
CA CYS A 58 -6.31 -11.42 9.89
C CYS A 58 -7.77 -10.96 9.92
N ALA A 59 -8.59 -11.45 8.99
CA ALA A 59 -10.02 -11.12 8.93
C ALA A 59 -10.77 -11.60 10.19
N ALA A 60 -10.44 -12.79 10.67
CA ALA A 60 -11.01 -13.35 11.92
C ALA A 60 -10.64 -12.50 13.15
N LYS A 61 -9.54 -11.73 13.09
CA LYS A 61 -9.11 -10.79 14.14
C LYS A 61 -9.63 -9.37 13.97
N GLY A 62 -10.52 -9.14 13.00
CA GLY A 62 -11.12 -7.84 12.76
C GLY A 62 -10.29 -6.91 11.85
N ILE A 63 -9.16 -7.35 11.31
CA ILE A 63 -8.34 -6.57 10.37
C ILE A 63 -9.08 -6.45 9.03
N ARG A 64 -9.24 -5.23 8.53
CA ARG A 64 -10.04 -4.92 7.34
C ARG A 64 -9.25 -4.29 6.19
N ALA A 65 -7.95 -4.06 6.36
CA ALA A 65 -7.07 -3.58 5.30
C ALA A 65 -5.79 -4.42 5.25
N ALA A 66 -5.34 -4.74 4.03
CA ALA A 66 -4.09 -5.46 3.82
C ALA A 66 -3.30 -4.80 2.70
N PHE A 67 -2.01 -4.58 2.94
CA PHE A 67 -1.05 -4.24 1.91
C PHE A 67 -0.12 -5.42 1.69
N VAL A 68 -0.14 -6.02 0.49
CA VAL A 68 0.68 -7.18 0.13
C VAL A 68 1.92 -6.71 -0.63
N THR A 69 3.10 -6.90 -0.01
CA THR A 69 4.38 -6.55 -0.64
C THR A 69 4.98 -7.71 -1.44
N SER A 70 4.53 -8.93 -1.18
CA SER A 70 5.05 -10.14 -1.83
C SER A 70 4.87 -10.10 -3.33
N ALA A 71 5.91 -10.51 -4.06
CA ALA A 71 5.88 -10.86 -5.47
C ALA A 71 5.44 -12.31 -5.68
N GLY A 72 5.35 -12.73 -6.95
CA GLY A 72 4.92 -14.07 -7.35
C GLY A 72 3.46 -14.15 -7.81
N TYR A 73 2.90 -13.02 -8.21
CA TYR A 73 1.54 -12.85 -8.71
C TYR A 73 1.51 -12.55 -10.21
N GLY A 74 0.67 -11.65 -10.68
CA GLY A 74 0.46 -11.38 -12.11
C GLY A 74 1.74 -11.09 -12.90
N GLU A 75 2.76 -10.53 -12.28
CA GLU A 75 4.08 -10.28 -12.87
C GLU A 75 4.90 -11.56 -13.09
N ALA A 76 4.54 -12.68 -12.45
CA ALA A 76 5.26 -13.96 -12.54
C ALA A 76 4.71 -14.91 -13.61
N GLY A 77 3.78 -14.44 -14.49
CA GLY A 77 3.19 -15.21 -15.56
C GLY A 77 1.87 -15.88 -15.20
N ASP A 78 1.41 -16.83 -16.02
CA ASP A 78 0.04 -17.37 -15.97
C ASP A 78 -0.36 -17.97 -14.61
N ALA A 79 0.52 -18.70 -13.96
CA ALA A 79 0.27 -19.24 -12.62
C ALA A 79 0.13 -18.13 -11.58
N GLY A 80 0.93 -17.07 -11.71
CA GLY A 80 0.86 -15.88 -10.87
C GLY A 80 -0.45 -15.11 -11.08
N VAL A 81 -0.95 -15.00 -12.31
CA VAL A 81 -2.25 -14.38 -12.61
C VAL A 81 -3.40 -15.15 -11.93
N ILE A 82 -3.34 -16.48 -11.91
CA ILE A 82 -4.34 -17.30 -11.22
C ILE A 82 -4.29 -17.03 -9.71
N ALA A 83 -3.09 -17.06 -9.11
CA ALA A 83 -2.89 -16.80 -7.69
C ALA A 83 -3.34 -15.38 -7.29
N GLU A 84 -3.10 -14.38 -8.14
CA GLU A 84 -3.56 -13.01 -7.92
C GLU A 84 -5.08 -12.90 -7.91
N ARG A 85 -5.75 -13.53 -8.85
CA ARG A 85 -7.22 -13.58 -8.90
C ARG A 85 -7.81 -14.23 -7.65
N GLU A 86 -7.21 -15.32 -7.19
CA GLU A 86 -7.62 -16.01 -5.97
C GLU A 86 -7.41 -15.11 -4.73
N LEU A 87 -6.27 -14.42 -4.63
CA LEU A 87 -5.99 -13.47 -3.56
C LEU A 87 -7.04 -12.35 -3.51
N VAL A 88 -7.37 -11.75 -4.66
CA VAL A 88 -8.37 -10.69 -4.78
C VAL A 88 -9.76 -11.17 -4.41
N ALA A 89 -10.15 -12.37 -4.90
CA ALA A 89 -11.44 -12.98 -4.57
C ALA A 89 -11.57 -13.23 -3.07
N THR A 90 -10.55 -13.85 -2.46
CA THR A 90 -10.51 -14.11 -1.01
C THR A 90 -10.60 -12.81 -0.19
N ALA A 91 -9.82 -11.79 -0.54
CA ALA A 91 -9.87 -10.50 0.16
C ALA A 91 -11.27 -9.88 0.11
N ARG A 92 -11.94 -9.96 -1.06
CA ARG A 92 -13.33 -9.48 -1.24
C ARG A 92 -14.32 -10.26 -0.37
N GLU A 93 -14.24 -11.59 -0.35
CA GLU A 93 -15.10 -12.46 0.48
C GLU A 93 -14.94 -12.15 1.97
N LEU A 94 -13.72 -11.86 2.41
CA LEU A 94 -13.39 -11.53 3.79
C LEU A 94 -13.68 -10.06 4.17
N GLY A 95 -14.08 -9.22 3.21
CA GLY A 95 -14.29 -7.78 3.43
C GLY A 95 -13.00 -7.02 3.74
N ILE A 96 -11.86 -7.48 3.20
CA ILE A 96 -10.55 -6.83 3.33
C ILE A 96 -10.31 -5.91 2.14
N LEU A 97 -9.99 -4.63 2.39
CA LEU A 97 -9.46 -3.72 1.39
C LEU A 97 -8.03 -4.13 1.05
N LEU A 98 -7.82 -4.66 -0.16
CA LEU A 98 -6.53 -5.20 -0.59
C LEU A 98 -5.77 -4.20 -1.46
N ALA A 99 -4.55 -3.84 -1.05
CA ALA A 99 -3.56 -3.08 -1.82
C ALA A 99 -2.37 -3.95 -2.22
N GLY A 100 -1.74 -3.67 -3.34
CA GLY A 100 -0.73 -4.54 -3.94
C GLY A 100 -1.37 -5.56 -4.88
N PRO A 101 -0.85 -6.78 -5.01
CA PRO A 101 0.44 -7.26 -4.48
C PRO A 101 1.67 -6.65 -5.17
N ASN A 102 2.86 -7.12 -4.84
CA ASN A 102 4.13 -6.68 -5.45
C ASN A 102 4.38 -5.17 -5.29
N GLY A 103 3.85 -4.54 -4.26
CA GLY A 103 4.06 -3.13 -3.95
C GLY A 103 5.12 -2.92 -2.86
N GLN A 104 5.66 -1.70 -2.77
CA GLN A 104 6.65 -1.39 -1.72
C GLN A 104 6.03 -0.88 -0.42
N GLY A 105 4.74 -0.57 -0.41
CA GLY A 105 4.03 -0.11 0.77
C GLY A 105 3.44 1.29 0.65
N VAL A 106 3.09 1.85 1.79
CA VAL A 106 2.40 3.15 1.92
C VAL A 106 3.12 4.08 2.88
N VAL A 107 3.01 5.39 2.61
CA VAL A 107 3.43 6.47 3.49
C VAL A 107 2.27 7.40 3.75
N SER A 108 2.11 7.82 4.99
CA SER A 108 1.19 8.86 5.42
C SER A 108 1.90 9.79 6.40
N THR A 109 2.30 10.98 5.95
CA THR A 109 2.99 11.93 6.83
C THR A 109 2.09 12.52 7.91
N PRO A 110 0.78 12.77 7.68
CA PRO A 110 -0.12 13.19 8.75
C PRO A 110 -0.27 12.18 9.90
N SER A 111 -0.13 10.88 9.61
CA SER A 111 -0.16 9.83 10.65
C SER A 111 1.24 9.43 11.10
N GLN A 112 2.29 10.06 10.60
CA GLN A 112 3.69 9.67 10.82
C GLN A 112 3.95 8.18 10.49
N MET A 113 3.24 7.61 9.51
CA MET A 113 3.33 6.21 9.14
C MET A 113 4.18 6.02 7.89
N CYS A 114 5.22 5.22 8.00
CA CYS A 114 6.05 4.75 6.89
C CYS A 114 6.03 3.22 6.82
N ALA A 115 4.91 2.67 6.37
CA ALA A 115 4.76 1.23 6.13
C ALA A 115 5.29 0.87 4.73
N GLN A 116 6.59 1.14 4.51
CA GLN A 116 7.29 0.88 3.26
C GLN A 116 8.57 0.09 3.48
N ILE A 117 8.89 -0.82 2.54
CA ILE A 117 10.06 -1.69 2.65
C ILE A 117 11.36 -1.03 2.18
N VAL A 118 11.33 0.00 1.33
CA VAL A 118 12.53 0.52 0.64
C VAL A 118 12.77 2.02 0.82
N ALA A 119 11.77 2.85 0.86
CA ALA A 119 11.96 4.30 0.73
C ALA A 119 12.24 5.01 2.06
N PRO A 120 12.98 6.14 2.06
CA PRO A 120 13.08 7.00 3.23
C PRO A 120 11.75 7.69 3.53
N TYR A 121 11.54 8.06 4.79
CA TYR A 121 10.39 8.89 5.20
C TYR A 121 10.56 10.33 4.68
N PRO A 122 9.61 10.86 3.90
CA PRO A 122 9.71 12.19 3.31
C PRO A 122 9.31 13.28 4.32
N PRO A 123 9.66 14.56 4.08
CA PRO A 123 9.07 15.66 4.84
C PRO A 123 7.56 15.74 4.63
N ALA A 124 6.84 16.20 5.66
CA ALA A 124 5.40 16.41 5.58
C ALA A 124 5.06 17.54 4.59
N GLY A 125 4.01 17.35 3.81
CA GLY A 125 3.56 18.31 2.81
C GLY A 125 2.21 17.97 2.23
N ARG A 126 1.97 18.37 0.97
CA ARG A 126 0.64 18.40 0.36
C ARG A 126 0.53 17.63 -0.96
N ILE A 127 1.58 16.89 -1.36
CA ILE A 127 1.57 16.08 -2.59
C ILE A 127 1.18 14.64 -2.25
N GLY A 128 0.14 14.12 -2.91
CA GLY A 128 -0.22 12.71 -2.91
C GLY A 128 0.42 11.98 -4.09
N VAL A 129 1.09 10.87 -3.85
CA VAL A 129 1.79 10.07 -4.87
C VAL A 129 1.18 8.68 -4.96
N ALA A 130 0.73 8.27 -6.14
CA ALA A 130 0.27 6.91 -6.42
C ALA A 130 0.97 6.34 -7.65
N SER A 131 1.65 5.21 -7.52
CA SER A 131 2.46 4.65 -8.61
C SER A 131 2.38 3.13 -8.66
N GLN A 132 2.32 2.58 -9.89
CA GLN A 132 2.53 1.16 -10.12
C GLN A 132 4.01 0.78 -9.98
N SER A 133 4.92 1.72 -10.26
CA SER A 133 6.36 1.52 -10.11
C SER A 133 6.85 1.83 -8.70
N GLY A 134 7.43 0.85 -8.03
CA GLY A 134 8.09 1.03 -6.75
C GLY A 134 9.31 1.92 -6.82
N ASN A 135 10.11 1.77 -7.87
CA ASN A 135 11.31 2.58 -8.10
C ASN A 135 10.95 4.06 -8.31
N PHE A 136 9.85 4.35 -8.99
CA PHE A 136 9.38 5.73 -9.13
C PHE A 136 9.06 6.34 -7.77
N VAL A 137 8.30 5.63 -6.92
CA VAL A 137 7.96 6.12 -5.56
C VAL A 137 9.24 6.36 -4.76
N SER A 138 10.15 5.38 -4.71
CA SER A 138 11.40 5.51 -3.96
C SER A 138 12.26 6.68 -4.44
N SER A 139 12.39 6.87 -5.76
CA SER A 139 13.14 8.00 -6.34
C SER A 139 12.48 9.33 -6.00
N PHE A 140 11.15 9.40 -6.08
CA PHE A 140 10.42 10.63 -5.78
C PHE A 140 10.49 11.00 -4.30
N LEU A 141 10.41 10.02 -3.38
CA LEU A 141 10.56 10.25 -1.95
C LEU A 141 12.00 10.68 -1.58
N ASN A 142 13.02 10.13 -2.26
CA ASN A 142 14.41 10.59 -2.10
C ASN A 142 14.58 12.03 -2.60
N TRP A 143 14.03 12.37 -3.76
CA TRP A 143 14.02 13.73 -4.28
C TRP A 143 13.28 14.70 -3.33
N SER A 144 12.13 14.30 -2.82
CA SER A 144 11.37 15.05 -1.81
C SER A 144 12.23 15.40 -0.59
N ARG A 145 12.98 14.43 -0.07
CA ARG A 145 13.93 14.67 1.03
C ARG A 145 15.04 15.65 0.66
N ALA A 146 15.60 15.49 -0.53
CA ALA A 146 16.73 16.33 -0.97
C ALA A 146 16.31 17.78 -1.21
N THR A 147 15.07 18.02 -1.66
CA THR A 147 14.55 19.35 -2.00
C THR A 147 13.73 20.00 -0.90
N GLY A 148 13.31 19.25 0.11
CA GLY A 148 12.40 19.72 1.16
C GLY A 148 10.93 19.83 0.72
N ILE A 149 10.59 19.42 -0.52
CA ILE A 149 9.19 19.43 -1.01
C ILE A 149 8.44 18.27 -0.37
N GLY A 150 7.40 18.60 0.39
CA GLY A 150 6.73 17.65 1.27
C GLY A 150 5.65 16.80 0.58
N ILE A 151 5.48 15.59 1.11
CA ILE A 151 4.49 14.59 0.70
C ILE A 151 3.41 14.45 1.79
N SER A 152 2.15 14.35 1.39
CA SER A 152 1.05 13.99 2.31
C SER A 152 0.86 12.47 2.38
N ARG A 153 0.74 11.85 1.24
CA ARG A 153 0.51 10.41 1.06
C ARG A 153 1.40 9.89 -0.07
N ALA A 154 1.89 8.67 0.07
CA ALA A 154 2.51 7.98 -1.05
C ALA A 154 2.16 6.49 -1.02
N VAL A 155 1.93 5.90 -2.19
CA VAL A 155 1.68 4.48 -2.34
C VAL A 155 2.42 3.91 -3.55
N SER A 156 3.12 2.81 -3.32
CA SER A 156 3.66 1.96 -4.37
C SER A 156 2.69 0.80 -4.60
N ALA A 157 1.76 0.98 -5.52
CA ALA A 157 0.62 0.07 -5.69
C ALA A 157 0.98 -1.31 -6.28
N GLY A 158 2.19 -1.46 -6.85
CA GLY A 158 2.61 -2.73 -7.48
C GLY A 158 1.67 -3.13 -8.62
N ASN A 159 1.20 -4.38 -8.61
CA ASN A 159 0.27 -4.90 -9.62
C ASN A 159 -1.10 -4.21 -9.57
N ALA A 160 -1.43 -3.53 -8.48
CA ALA A 160 -2.70 -2.80 -8.32
C ALA A 160 -3.94 -3.68 -8.60
N ALA A 161 -3.91 -4.93 -8.10
CA ALA A 161 -4.86 -5.97 -8.50
C ALA A 161 -6.30 -5.73 -8.01
N ALA A 162 -6.49 -5.05 -6.88
CA ALA A 162 -7.80 -4.67 -6.34
C ALA A 162 -7.94 -3.16 -6.22
N VAL A 163 -7.11 -2.51 -5.40
CA VAL A 163 -7.07 -1.04 -5.29
C VAL A 163 -6.05 -0.51 -6.30
N GLY A 164 -6.53 0.23 -7.30
CA GLY A 164 -5.71 0.77 -8.37
C GLY A 164 -5.30 2.23 -8.15
N VAL A 165 -4.43 2.73 -9.03
CA VAL A 165 -3.94 4.13 -8.97
C VAL A 165 -5.09 5.13 -8.98
N ALA A 166 -6.15 4.89 -9.78
CA ALA A 166 -7.30 5.78 -9.83
C ALA A 166 -8.05 5.86 -8.49
N ASP A 167 -8.10 4.79 -7.71
CA ASP A 167 -8.75 4.78 -6.39
C ASP A 167 -8.00 5.67 -5.41
N TYR A 168 -6.67 5.64 -5.43
CA TYR A 168 -5.83 6.53 -4.62
C TYR A 168 -6.00 8.00 -5.04
N LEU A 169 -6.07 8.28 -6.35
CA LEU A 169 -6.27 9.65 -6.83
C LEU A 169 -7.64 10.20 -6.46
N GLU A 170 -8.69 9.39 -6.49
CA GLU A 170 -10.03 9.76 -5.99
C GLU A 170 -10.01 10.06 -4.48
N PHE A 171 -9.26 9.25 -3.72
CA PHE A 171 -9.03 9.56 -2.30
C PHE A 171 -8.28 10.89 -2.12
N PHE A 172 -7.22 11.14 -2.90
CA PHE A 172 -6.47 12.41 -2.83
C PHE A 172 -7.33 13.62 -3.19
N ALA A 173 -8.28 13.46 -4.11
CA ALA A 173 -9.22 14.54 -4.46
C ALA A 173 -10.05 15.00 -3.27
N THR A 174 -10.41 14.09 -2.38
CA THR A 174 -11.23 14.36 -1.19
C THR A 174 -10.42 14.57 0.09
N ASP A 175 -9.13 14.18 0.13
CA ASP A 175 -8.29 14.32 1.32
C ASP A 175 -7.92 15.80 1.54
N PRO A 176 -8.36 16.43 2.67
CA PRO A 176 -8.06 17.85 2.94
C PRO A 176 -6.56 18.12 3.17
N LEU A 177 -5.74 17.08 3.35
CA LEU A 177 -4.31 17.18 3.58
C LEU A 177 -3.48 17.00 2.30
N THR A 178 -4.14 16.79 1.15
CA THR A 178 -3.50 16.63 -0.16
C THR A 178 -4.02 17.70 -1.11
N ASP A 179 -3.14 18.48 -1.73
CA ASP A 179 -3.52 19.53 -2.69
C ASP A 179 -3.30 19.14 -4.15
N VAL A 180 -2.34 18.25 -4.41
CA VAL A 180 -1.95 17.81 -5.76
C VAL A 180 -1.80 16.31 -5.79
N GLY A 181 -2.39 15.65 -6.80
CA GLY A 181 -2.16 14.25 -7.09
C GLY A 181 -1.04 14.07 -8.13
N LEU A 182 -0.07 13.20 -7.83
CA LEU A 182 0.94 12.75 -8.78
C LEU A 182 0.79 11.26 -8.98
N ALA A 183 0.68 10.83 -10.23
CA ALA A 183 0.54 9.42 -10.56
C ALA A 183 1.54 8.96 -11.62
N TYR A 184 2.04 7.74 -11.47
CA TYR A 184 2.80 7.02 -12.48
C TYR A 184 2.11 5.71 -12.83
N VAL A 185 1.81 5.49 -14.11
CA VAL A 185 1.03 4.33 -14.59
C VAL A 185 1.80 3.63 -15.70
N GLU A 186 2.02 2.33 -15.56
CA GLU A 186 2.68 1.46 -16.55
C GLU A 186 1.68 0.73 -17.42
N GLY A 187 0.70 0.07 -16.82
CA GLY A 187 -0.37 -0.67 -17.49
C GLY A 187 -1.73 -0.02 -17.33
N ILE A 188 -2.48 0.07 -18.42
CA ILE A 188 -3.86 0.58 -18.42
C ILE A 188 -4.75 -0.49 -19.06
N VAL A 189 -5.59 -1.13 -18.26
CA VAL A 189 -6.51 -2.18 -18.72
C VAL A 189 -7.71 -1.56 -19.46
N ASP A 190 -8.29 -0.49 -18.94
CA ASP A 190 -9.40 0.24 -19.53
C ASP A 190 -9.11 1.74 -19.50
N GLY A 191 -8.55 2.24 -20.61
CA GLY A 191 -8.15 3.64 -20.76
C GLY A 191 -9.33 4.61 -20.70
N ARG A 192 -10.49 4.22 -21.24
CA ARG A 192 -11.69 5.09 -21.22
C ARG A 192 -12.21 5.26 -19.79
N ARG A 193 -12.30 4.16 -19.05
CA ARG A 193 -12.72 4.20 -17.65
C ARG A 193 -11.75 5.02 -16.81
N LEU A 194 -10.44 4.82 -17.01
CA LEU A 194 -9.41 5.60 -16.32
C LEU A 194 -9.57 7.09 -16.61
N MET A 195 -9.66 7.51 -17.88
CA MET A 195 -9.82 8.92 -18.27
C MET A 195 -11.07 9.55 -17.68
N ASN A 196 -12.19 8.83 -17.66
CA ASN A 196 -13.42 9.33 -17.04
C ASN A 196 -13.28 9.57 -15.53
N ARG A 197 -12.55 8.71 -14.82
CA ARG A 197 -12.27 8.88 -13.39
C ARG A 197 -11.32 10.06 -13.16
N LEU A 198 -10.21 10.12 -13.91
CA LEU A 198 -9.22 11.21 -13.79
C LEU A 198 -9.81 12.58 -14.14
N SER A 199 -10.72 12.66 -15.11
CA SER A 199 -11.43 13.91 -15.44
C SER A 199 -12.27 14.43 -14.27
N LYS A 200 -12.82 13.55 -13.42
CA LYS A 200 -13.53 13.97 -12.20
C LYS A 200 -12.54 14.45 -11.13
N VAL A 201 -11.48 13.68 -10.89
CA VAL A 201 -10.42 14.06 -9.94
C VAL A 201 -9.85 15.43 -10.25
N SER A 202 -9.57 15.72 -11.54
CA SER A 202 -8.96 16.98 -11.98
C SER A 202 -9.90 18.20 -11.86
N GLN A 203 -11.19 18.01 -11.64
CA GLN A 203 -12.13 19.10 -11.33
C GLN A 203 -11.97 19.58 -9.89
N ASP A 204 -11.57 18.68 -8.98
CA ASP A 204 -11.44 18.98 -7.56
C ASP A 204 -10.02 19.45 -7.21
N LYS A 205 -8.99 18.79 -7.77
CA LYS A 205 -7.59 19.10 -7.48
C LYS A 205 -6.68 18.90 -8.69
N PRO A 206 -5.57 19.67 -8.78
CA PRO A 206 -4.56 19.47 -9.81
C PRO A 206 -4.01 18.03 -9.80
N LEU A 207 -3.86 17.47 -10.99
CA LEU A 207 -3.36 16.12 -11.22
C LEU A 207 -2.22 16.12 -12.24
N VAL A 208 -1.13 15.47 -11.88
CA VAL A 208 -0.02 15.17 -12.79
C VAL A 208 0.03 13.66 -13.02
N LEU A 209 -0.14 13.24 -14.28
CA LEU A 209 -0.06 11.85 -14.68
C LEU A 209 1.14 11.61 -15.58
N VAL A 210 1.99 10.68 -15.18
CA VAL A 210 3.12 10.19 -15.98
C VAL A 210 2.77 8.78 -16.47
N LYS A 211 2.72 8.58 -17.80
CA LYS A 211 2.55 7.27 -18.43
C LYS A 211 3.96 6.74 -18.79
N GLY A 212 4.34 5.64 -18.17
CA GLY A 212 5.52 4.88 -18.50
C GLY A 212 5.23 3.74 -19.47
N GLY A 213 6.27 3.26 -20.20
CA GLY A 213 6.20 2.14 -21.12
C GLY A 213 5.81 2.51 -22.52
#